data_14e3b73ab210f64ea84342ed168c98ce
#
_entry.id   14e3b73ab210f64ea84342ed168c98ce
#
_cell.length_a   1.000
_cell.length_b   1.000
_cell.length_c   1.000
_cell.angle_alpha   90.00
_cell.angle_beta   90.00
_cell.angle_gamma   90.00
#
_symmetry.space_group_name_H-M   'P 1'
#
loop_
_entity.id
_entity.type
_entity.pdbx_description
1 polymer ?
#
loop_
_entity_poly.entity_id
_entity_poly.type
_entity_poly.pdbx_seq_one_letter_code
_entity_poly.pdbx_strand_id
1 'polypeptide(L)'
;MGIKIDEYELLDNDSGPYGITAGKDGALWFTQHKANQIGRMTVKGEVTHFVVPTPNAGVLSIISTTQGDVWFTENRANKIGKLKVTGEIIEYTLPSPNSAPFGITEGHNGDIWFTEMNGNRIGRILPTGEIIQYDIPNPGSYPSFIVAGPDGAIWFTENQSNQIGRITMLGEVTNYILPTKHAGPVGITSGPDDALWFVEINENKIGRITTSGTISEYTIPTANARPHAIVTGPDRALWFTEWGSNQIGRITMQGKITEYLIPTQNAEPHGIVLGPDGAIWFAEECNKIGRLSLL
;
A
#
# COMPACT_ATOMS: atom_id res chain seq x y z
N MET A 1 -2.20 18.24 19.31
CA MET A 1 -1.78 16.85 19.42
C MET A 1 -0.28 16.86 19.23
N GLY A 2 0.50 16.45 20.24
CA GLY A 2 1.94 16.33 20.14
C GLY A 2 2.31 15.06 19.38
N ILE A 3 3.35 15.13 18.56
CA ILE A 3 3.92 13.96 17.89
C ILE A 3 5.44 13.94 18.08
N LYS A 4 6.04 12.77 17.89
CA LYS A 4 7.49 12.59 17.74
C LYS A 4 7.75 11.72 16.54
N ILE A 5 8.69 12.12 15.69
CA ILE A 5 9.19 11.31 14.56
C ILE A 5 10.61 10.87 14.88
N ASP A 6 10.83 9.57 14.89
CA ASP A 6 12.15 8.91 14.94
C ASP A 6 12.44 8.30 13.57
N GLU A 7 13.68 8.35 13.11
CA GLU A 7 14.12 7.79 11.83
C GLU A 7 15.21 6.75 12.06
N TYR A 8 15.12 5.60 11.41
CA TYR A 8 16.07 4.48 11.50
C TYR A 8 16.78 4.34 10.16
N GLU A 9 18.09 4.57 10.12
CA GLU A 9 18.90 4.35 8.93
C GLU A 9 19.06 2.84 8.66
N LEU A 10 18.90 2.46 7.39
CA LEU A 10 19.21 1.11 6.94
C LEU A 10 20.71 1.01 6.60
N LEU A 11 21.33 -0.11 6.98
CA LEU A 11 22.78 -0.28 6.82
C LEU A 11 23.23 -0.44 5.36
N ASP A 12 22.31 -0.93 4.51
CA ASP A 12 22.58 -1.08 3.08
C ASP A 12 22.38 0.25 2.37
N ASN A 13 23.44 0.81 1.82
CA ASN A 13 23.38 2.06 1.06
C ASN A 13 22.46 1.90 -0.17
N ASP A 14 21.53 2.86 -0.35
CA ASP A 14 20.62 2.94 -1.50
C ASP A 14 19.72 1.71 -1.69
N SER A 15 19.15 1.20 -0.59
CA SER A 15 18.26 0.03 -0.65
C SER A 15 16.86 0.37 -1.18
N GLY A 16 16.41 1.62 -1.07
CA GLY A 16 15.14 2.13 -1.54
C GLY A 16 13.94 1.43 -0.88
N PRO A 17 13.68 1.64 0.42
CA PRO A 17 12.47 1.10 1.05
C PRO A 17 11.22 1.73 0.43
N TYR A 18 10.22 0.89 0.09
CA TYR A 18 9.02 1.35 -0.62
C TYR A 18 7.72 0.93 0.07
N GLY A 19 7.36 -0.35 0.06
CA GLY A 19 6.21 -0.89 0.78
C GLY A 19 6.58 -1.27 2.21
N ILE A 20 5.65 -1.12 3.15
CA ILE A 20 5.83 -1.52 4.55
C ILE A 20 4.54 -2.11 5.12
N THR A 21 4.68 -3.14 5.97
CA THR A 21 3.57 -3.80 6.66
C THR A 21 3.96 -4.23 8.07
N ALA A 22 2.97 -4.37 8.96
CA ALA A 22 3.17 -4.91 10.29
C ALA A 22 3.05 -6.44 10.25
N GLY A 23 4.08 -7.13 10.70
CA GLY A 23 4.12 -8.58 10.77
C GLY A 23 3.37 -9.15 11.98
N LYS A 24 2.81 -10.34 11.83
CA LYS A 24 2.21 -11.10 12.93
C LYS A 24 3.21 -11.46 14.04
N ASP A 25 4.49 -11.41 13.70
CA ASP A 25 5.63 -11.64 14.60
C ASP A 25 6.02 -10.41 15.45
N GLY A 26 5.25 -9.31 15.35
CA GLY A 26 5.50 -8.06 16.06
C GLY A 26 6.64 -7.21 15.48
N ALA A 27 7.07 -7.47 14.26
CA ALA A 27 8.06 -6.70 13.53
C ALA A 27 7.42 -5.93 12.36
N LEU A 28 8.18 -5.00 11.79
CA LEU A 28 7.87 -4.34 10.51
C LEU A 28 8.54 -5.14 9.39
N TRP A 29 7.84 -5.30 8.27
CA TRP A 29 8.35 -5.90 7.06
C TRP A 29 8.24 -4.90 5.92
N PHE A 30 9.28 -4.76 5.11
CA PHE A 30 9.33 -3.73 4.05
C PHE A 30 10.08 -4.24 2.83
N THR A 31 9.72 -3.71 1.67
CA THR A 31 10.44 -3.97 0.42
C THR A 31 11.60 -3.00 0.28
N GLN A 32 12.72 -3.49 -0.25
CA GLN A 32 13.89 -2.71 -0.62
C GLN A 32 14.10 -2.86 -2.14
N HIS A 33 13.42 -2.01 -2.92
CA HIS A 33 13.25 -2.23 -4.36
C HIS A 33 14.55 -2.08 -5.17
N LYS A 34 15.49 -1.26 -4.70
CA LYS A 34 16.80 -1.09 -5.34
C LYS A 34 17.77 -2.22 -4.96
N ALA A 35 17.69 -2.72 -3.73
CA ALA A 35 18.52 -3.82 -3.23
C ALA A 35 17.97 -5.23 -3.58
N ASN A 36 16.78 -5.33 -4.14
CA ASN A 36 16.11 -6.62 -4.46
C ASN A 36 15.94 -7.53 -3.23
N GLN A 37 15.50 -6.96 -2.12
CA GLN A 37 15.40 -7.63 -0.82
C GLN A 37 14.07 -7.32 -0.12
N ILE A 38 13.72 -8.18 0.84
CA ILE A 38 12.71 -7.93 1.86
C ILE A 38 13.41 -7.68 3.18
N GLY A 39 13.18 -6.52 3.77
CA GLY A 39 13.69 -6.18 5.10
C GLY A 39 12.67 -6.54 6.19
N ARG A 40 13.19 -6.94 7.35
CA ARG A 40 12.44 -7.13 8.59
C ARG A 40 13.09 -6.30 9.68
N MET A 41 12.34 -5.43 10.35
CA MET A 41 12.83 -4.58 11.44
C MET A 41 12.03 -4.80 12.70
N THR A 42 12.67 -5.05 13.83
CA THR A 42 11.99 -5.00 15.13
C THR A 42 11.61 -3.56 15.47
N VAL A 43 10.63 -3.36 16.37
CA VAL A 43 10.27 -2.01 16.85
C VAL A 43 11.41 -1.29 17.60
N LYS A 44 12.53 -1.97 17.82
CA LYS A 44 13.77 -1.42 18.40
C LYS A 44 14.80 -1.00 17.35
N GLY A 45 14.53 -1.24 16.04
CA GLY A 45 15.43 -0.89 14.93
C GLY A 45 16.41 -2.00 14.52
N GLU A 46 16.29 -3.22 15.04
CA GLU A 46 17.15 -4.36 14.61
C GLU A 46 16.65 -4.88 13.26
N VAL A 47 17.52 -4.93 12.26
CA VAL A 47 17.16 -5.26 10.86
C VAL A 47 17.73 -6.62 10.44
N THR A 48 16.94 -7.36 9.67
CA THR A 48 17.31 -8.61 8.99
C THR A 48 16.84 -8.52 7.54
N HIS A 49 17.58 -9.09 6.59
CA HIS A 49 17.28 -9.03 5.16
C HIS A 49 17.11 -10.42 4.55
N PHE A 50 16.24 -10.53 3.55
CA PHE A 50 15.96 -11.72 2.76
C PHE A 50 16.11 -11.36 1.28
N VAL A 51 17.11 -11.96 0.61
CA VAL A 51 17.34 -11.72 -0.82
C VAL A 51 16.28 -12.42 -1.66
N VAL A 52 15.65 -11.67 -2.58
CA VAL A 52 14.66 -12.24 -3.50
C VAL A 52 15.37 -13.04 -4.58
N PRO A 53 14.95 -14.31 -4.86
CA PRO A 53 15.67 -15.21 -5.76
C PRO A 53 15.78 -14.68 -7.20
N THR A 54 14.71 -14.09 -7.74
CA THR A 54 14.74 -13.49 -9.08
C THR A 54 15.49 -12.15 -9.05
N PRO A 55 16.58 -12.00 -9.82
CA PRO A 55 17.34 -10.75 -9.85
C PRO A 55 16.51 -9.59 -10.42
N ASN A 56 16.69 -8.39 -9.87
CA ASN A 56 16.00 -7.17 -10.30
C ASN A 56 14.47 -7.35 -10.38
N ALA A 57 13.90 -8.11 -9.46
CA ALA A 57 12.48 -8.47 -9.44
C ALA A 57 11.55 -7.24 -9.39
N GLY A 58 12.02 -6.10 -8.87
CA GLY A 58 11.23 -4.89 -8.70
C GLY A 58 10.18 -5.08 -7.60
N VAL A 59 10.63 -5.42 -6.40
CA VAL A 59 9.77 -5.60 -5.22
C VAL A 59 9.15 -4.28 -4.80
N LEU A 60 7.80 -4.21 -4.67
CA LEU A 60 7.09 -2.96 -4.38
C LEU A 60 6.14 -3.09 -3.20
N SER A 61 4.92 -3.57 -3.39
CA SER A 61 3.95 -3.71 -2.30
C SER A 61 4.18 -4.99 -1.48
N ILE A 62 3.81 -4.94 -0.20
CA ILE A 62 4.04 -6.01 0.76
C ILE A 62 2.90 -6.07 1.78
N ILE A 63 2.50 -7.28 2.16
CA ILE A 63 1.55 -7.55 3.24
C ILE A 63 2.04 -8.68 4.13
N SER A 64 1.60 -8.69 5.39
CA SER A 64 1.65 -9.86 6.26
C SER A 64 0.26 -10.44 6.41
N THR A 65 0.12 -11.74 6.19
CA THR A 65 -1.17 -12.42 6.26
C THR A 65 -1.54 -12.83 7.69
N THR A 66 -2.80 -13.20 7.86
CA THR A 66 -3.31 -13.75 9.13
C THR A 66 -2.61 -15.05 9.54
N GLN A 67 -1.96 -15.76 8.60
CA GLN A 67 -1.12 -16.94 8.87
C GLN A 67 0.32 -16.60 9.27
N GLY A 68 0.75 -15.35 9.07
CA GLY A 68 2.09 -14.85 9.40
C GLY A 68 3.11 -14.94 8.26
N ASP A 69 2.72 -15.47 7.11
CA ASP A 69 3.54 -15.37 5.89
C ASP A 69 3.53 -13.92 5.36
N VAL A 70 4.60 -13.54 4.71
CA VAL A 70 4.74 -12.22 4.08
C VAL A 70 4.63 -12.39 2.57
N TRP A 71 3.74 -11.64 1.94
CA TRP A 71 3.55 -11.66 0.49
C TRP A 71 3.92 -10.31 -0.11
N PHE A 72 4.51 -10.32 -1.30
CA PHE A 72 4.98 -9.12 -1.97
C PHE A 72 4.87 -9.23 -3.49
N THR A 73 4.79 -8.09 -4.15
CA THR A 73 4.77 -8.03 -5.62
C THR A 73 6.18 -7.88 -6.17
N GLU A 74 6.46 -8.60 -7.26
CA GLU A 74 7.67 -8.54 -8.06
C GLU A 74 7.31 -7.95 -9.43
N ASN A 75 7.20 -6.64 -9.47
CA ASN A 75 6.63 -5.89 -10.59
C ASN A 75 7.34 -6.15 -11.92
N ARG A 76 8.68 -6.10 -11.92
CA ARG A 76 9.49 -6.32 -13.12
C ARG A 76 9.61 -7.79 -13.50
N ALA A 77 9.62 -8.67 -12.50
CA ALA A 77 9.73 -10.12 -12.73
C ALA A 77 8.40 -10.77 -13.13
N ASN A 78 7.29 -10.02 -13.10
CA ASN A 78 5.95 -10.56 -13.41
C ASN A 78 5.55 -11.70 -12.48
N LYS A 79 5.85 -11.57 -11.16
CA LYS A 79 5.63 -12.59 -10.15
C LYS A 79 5.01 -12.02 -8.88
N ILE A 80 4.49 -12.91 -8.05
CA ILE A 80 4.15 -12.65 -6.66
C ILE A 80 5.06 -13.53 -5.79
N GLY A 81 5.77 -12.89 -4.86
CA GLY A 81 6.62 -13.57 -3.89
C GLY A 81 5.90 -13.87 -2.59
N LYS A 82 6.22 -15.00 -1.98
CA LYS A 82 5.78 -15.41 -0.65
C LYS A 82 6.99 -15.79 0.20
N LEU A 83 7.26 -15.02 1.24
CA LEU A 83 8.26 -15.34 2.25
C LEU A 83 7.54 -16.01 3.42
N LYS A 84 7.86 -17.30 3.63
CA LYS A 84 7.31 -18.10 4.73
C LYS A 84 7.94 -17.71 6.07
N VAL A 85 7.26 -18.04 7.16
CA VAL A 85 7.81 -17.89 8.53
C VAL A 85 9.14 -18.64 8.74
N THR A 86 9.45 -19.63 7.89
CA THR A 86 10.72 -20.37 7.88
C THR A 86 11.89 -19.62 7.24
N GLY A 87 11.63 -18.49 6.56
CA GLY A 87 12.61 -17.73 5.76
C GLY A 87 12.73 -18.17 4.30
N GLU A 88 11.98 -19.18 3.87
CA GLU A 88 11.95 -19.65 2.48
C GLU A 88 11.09 -18.70 1.62
N ILE A 89 11.60 -18.29 0.45
CA ILE A 89 10.84 -17.51 -0.55
C ILE A 89 10.36 -18.43 -1.67
N ILE A 90 9.05 -18.39 -1.93
CA ILE A 90 8.39 -19.04 -3.08
C ILE A 90 7.93 -17.93 -4.02
N GLU A 91 8.13 -18.12 -5.32
CA GLU A 91 7.71 -17.19 -6.36
C GLU A 91 6.64 -17.80 -7.26
N TYR A 92 5.54 -17.09 -7.47
CA TYR A 92 4.42 -17.48 -8.33
C TYR A 92 4.49 -16.64 -9.62
N THR A 93 4.82 -17.26 -10.74
CA THR A 93 4.83 -16.59 -12.05
C THR A 93 3.41 -16.36 -12.54
N LEU A 94 3.10 -15.12 -12.94
CA LEU A 94 1.77 -14.78 -13.45
C LEU A 94 1.52 -15.41 -14.82
N PRO A 95 0.28 -15.90 -15.10
CA PRO A 95 -0.05 -16.55 -16.37
C PRO A 95 0.10 -15.62 -17.58
N SER A 96 -0.28 -14.35 -17.42
CA SER A 96 -0.15 -13.34 -18.49
C SER A 96 1.20 -12.63 -18.40
N PRO A 97 1.92 -12.47 -19.52
CA PRO A 97 3.22 -11.79 -19.51
C PRO A 97 3.06 -10.26 -19.32
N ASN A 98 4.10 -9.62 -18.78
CA ASN A 98 4.19 -8.16 -18.63
C ASN A 98 3.01 -7.53 -17.88
N SER A 99 2.42 -8.25 -16.95
CA SER A 99 1.28 -7.76 -16.16
C SER A 99 1.63 -6.64 -15.18
N ALA A 100 2.89 -6.56 -14.75
CA ALA A 100 3.39 -5.58 -13.78
C ALA A 100 2.55 -5.58 -12.48
N PRO A 101 2.58 -6.65 -11.65
CA PRO A 101 1.84 -6.68 -10.39
C PRO A 101 2.31 -5.55 -9.45
N PHE A 102 1.34 -4.87 -8.79
CA PHE A 102 1.67 -3.70 -7.97
C PHE A 102 1.07 -3.76 -6.57
N GLY A 103 -0.22 -3.49 -6.38
CA GLY A 103 -0.90 -3.59 -5.09
C GLY A 103 -1.19 -5.05 -4.72
N ILE A 104 -1.20 -5.35 -3.42
CA ILE A 104 -1.48 -6.69 -2.90
C ILE A 104 -2.25 -6.62 -1.57
N THR A 105 -3.20 -7.53 -1.36
CA THR A 105 -3.97 -7.63 -0.12
C THR A 105 -4.40 -9.07 0.16
N GLU A 106 -4.61 -9.42 1.43
CA GLU A 106 -5.30 -10.65 1.82
C GLU A 106 -6.81 -10.41 1.80
N GLY A 107 -7.55 -11.25 1.09
CA GLY A 107 -9.01 -11.22 1.10
C GLY A 107 -9.60 -11.87 2.36
N HIS A 108 -10.90 -11.66 2.61
CA HIS A 108 -11.60 -12.17 3.80
C HIS A 108 -11.60 -13.70 3.94
N ASN A 109 -11.37 -14.42 2.87
CA ASN A 109 -11.26 -15.89 2.82
C ASN A 109 -9.82 -16.41 2.85
N GLY A 110 -8.83 -15.52 3.03
CA GLY A 110 -7.40 -15.86 3.05
C GLY A 110 -6.74 -15.98 1.68
N ASP A 111 -7.46 -15.74 0.58
CA ASP A 111 -6.84 -15.65 -0.75
C ASP A 111 -6.04 -14.36 -0.88
N ILE A 112 -5.01 -14.40 -1.72
CA ILE A 112 -4.19 -13.23 -2.00
C ILE A 112 -4.67 -12.57 -3.29
N TRP A 113 -5.06 -11.30 -3.18
CA TRP A 113 -5.50 -10.48 -4.29
C TRP A 113 -4.46 -9.44 -4.65
N PHE A 114 -4.27 -9.18 -5.93
CA PHE A 114 -3.28 -8.21 -6.41
C PHE A 114 -3.75 -7.51 -7.68
N THR A 115 -3.21 -6.33 -7.93
CA THR A 115 -3.43 -5.59 -9.18
C THR A 115 -2.36 -5.93 -10.21
N GLU A 116 -2.76 -5.97 -11.48
CA GLU A 116 -1.87 -6.10 -12.63
C GLU A 116 -1.94 -4.81 -13.47
N MET A 117 -1.05 -3.85 -13.17
CA MET A 117 -1.11 -2.48 -13.72
C MET A 117 -1.16 -2.46 -15.25
N ASN A 118 -0.18 -3.11 -15.89
CA ASN A 118 -0.10 -3.18 -17.36
C ASN A 118 -1.07 -4.21 -17.93
N GLY A 119 -1.40 -5.24 -17.15
CA GLY A 119 -2.35 -6.28 -17.53
C GLY A 119 -3.80 -5.82 -17.55
N ASN A 120 -4.11 -4.68 -16.92
CA ASN A 120 -5.48 -4.17 -16.73
C ASN A 120 -6.41 -5.20 -16.08
N ARG A 121 -5.92 -5.87 -15.03
CA ARG A 121 -6.59 -6.99 -14.36
C ARG A 121 -6.46 -6.92 -12.84
N ILE A 122 -7.30 -7.70 -12.20
CA ILE A 122 -7.15 -8.10 -10.80
C ILE A 122 -6.81 -9.59 -10.77
N GLY A 123 -5.69 -9.93 -10.14
CA GLY A 123 -5.27 -11.31 -9.92
C GLY A 123 -5.68 -11.82 -8.54
N ARG A 124 -5.87 -13.13 -8.42
CA ARG A 124 -6.18 -13.83 -7.18
C ARG A 124 -5.40 -15.13 -7.09
N ILE A 125 -4.66 -15.35 -6.02
CA ILE A 125 -4.00 -16.62 -5.72
C ILE A 125 -4.82 -17.36 -4.66
N LEU A 126 -5.26 -18.55 -4.98
CA LEU A 126 -5.96 -19.45 -4.06
C LEU A 126 -4.96 -20.13 -3.09
N PRO A 127 -5.40 -20.70 -1.97
CA PRO A 127 -4.53 -21.46 -1.06
C PRO A 127 -3.83 -22.66 -1.73
N THR A 128 -4.39 -23.15 -2.84
CA THR A 128 -3.78 -24.21 -3.69
C THR A 128 -2.58 -23.72 -4.49
N GLY A 129 -2.38 -22.40 -4.62
CA GLY A 129 -1.40 -21.77 -5.51
C GLY A 129 -1.92 -21.51 -6.93
N GLU A 130 -3.16 -21.85 -7.23
CA GLU A 130 -3.80 -21.53 -8.51
C GLU A 130 -4.02 -20.02 -8.62
N ILE A 131 -3.73 -19.44 -9.80
CA ILE A 131 -3.90 -18.01 -10.10
C ILE A 131 -5.11 -17.83 -11.03
N ILE A 132 -6.04 -16.99 -10.60
CA ILE A 132 -7.21 -16.58 -11.37
C ILE A 132 -7.02 -15.10 -11.74
N GLN A 133 -7.37 -14.71 -12.96
CA GLN A 133 -7.26 -13.33 -13.44
C GLN A 133 -8.64 -12.83 -13.89
N TYR A 134 -9.00 -11.61 -13.49
CA TYR A 134 -10.26 -10.93 -13.82
C TYR A 134 -9.95 -9.67 -14.62
N ASP A 135 -10.47 -9.55 -15.84
CA ASP A 135 -10.30 -8.36 -16.66
C ASP A 135 -11.11 -7.18 -16.08
N ILE A 136 -10.49 -5.99 -16.04
CA ILE A 136 -11.19 -4.75 -15.72
C ILE A 136 -11.89 -4.26 -17.00
N PRO A 137 -13.21 -3.91 -16.94
CA PRO A 137 -13.99 -3.57 -18.13
C PRO A 137 -13.44 -2.38 -18.93
N ASN A 138 -12.88 -1.37 -18.24
CA ASN A 138 -12.30 -0.19 -18.89
C ASN A 138 -10.84 -0.47 -19.27
N PRO A 139 -10.48 -0.44 -20.56
CA PRO A 139 -9.10 -0.65 -20.98
C PRO A 139 -8.20 0.52 -20.52
N GLY A 140 -6.97 0.18 -20.11
CA GLY A 140 -5.99 1.17 -19.69
C GLY A 140 -6.28 1.82 -18.33
N SER A 141 -7.03 1.15 -17.46
CA SER A 141 -7.38 1.66 -16.12
C SER A 141 -6.16 1.84 -15.21
N TYR A 142 -5.11 1.07 -15.43
CA TYR A 142 -3.88 1.10 -14.63
C TYR A 142 -4.18 0.87 -13.14
N PRO A 143 -4.71 -0.31 -12.75
CA PRO A 143 -5.04 -0.60 -11.36
C PRO A 143 -3.79 -0.56 -10.50
N SER A 144 -3.86 0.20 -9.39
CA SER A 144 -2.69 0.47 -8.55
C SER A 144 -2.79 -0.24 -7.19
N PHE A 145 -3.31 0.40 -6.17
CA PHE A 145 -3.46 -0.22 -4.84
C PHE A 145 -4.78 -0.97 -4.70
N ILE A 146 -4.81 -1.89 -3.71
CA ILE A 146 -5.93 -2.81 -3.49
C ILE A 146 -6.07 -3.12 -2.00
N VAL A 147 -7.30 -3.28 -1.52
CA VAL A 147 -7.61 -3.56 -0.12
C VAL A 147 -8.88 -4.39 0.03
N ALA A 148 -8.97 -5.21 1.06
CA ALA A 148 -10.21 -5.85 1.46
C ALA A 148 -11.16 -4.82 2.09
N GLY A 149 -12.35 -4.68 1.51
CA GLY A 149 -13.36 -3.72 1.97
C GLY A 149 -14.23 -4.26 3.11
N PRO A 150 -14.88 -3.37 3.88
CA PRO A 150 -15.73 -3.77 5.01
C PRO A 150 -17.01 -4.50 4.58
N ASP A 151 -17.35 -4.47 3.29
CA ASP A 151 -18.52 -5.13 2.68
C ASP A 151 -18.22 -6.53 2.13
N GLY A 152 -17.03 -7.08 2.43
CA GLY A 152 -16.60 -8.40 1.97
C GLY A 152 -16.10 -8.46 0.53
N ALA A 153 -16.10 -7.33 -0.19
CA ALA A 153 -15.51 -7.21 -1.52
C ALA A 153 -14.05 -6.72 -1.45
N ILE A 154 -13.38 -6.76 -2.58
CA ILE A 154 -12.05 -6.19 -2.76
C ILE A 154 -12.19 -4.87 -3.49
N TRP A 155 -11.52 -3.83 -3.00
CA TRP A 155 -11.56 -2.49 -3.57
C TRP A 155 -10.18 -2.09 -4.08
N PHE A 156 -10.13 -1.38 -5.20
CA PHE A 156 -8.87 -1.00 -5.84
C PHE A 156 -8.97 0.38 -6.51
N THR A 157 -7.83 1.01 -6.68
CA THR A 157 -7.73 2.29 -7.38
C THR A 157 -7.39 2.06 -8.84
N GLU A 158 -8.04 2.80 -9.75
CA GLU A 158 -7.78 2.82 -11.19
C GLU A 158 -7.19 4.18 -11.57
N ASN A 159 -5.86 4.29 -11.49
CA ASN A 159 -5.13 5.56 -11.57
C ASN A 159 -5.40 6.34 -12.86
N GLN A 160 -5.34 5.68 -14.02
CA GLN A 160 -5.47 6.34 -15.32
C GLN A 160 -6.93 6.57 -15.74
N SER A 161 -7.85 5.72 -15.32
CA SER A 161 -9.28 5.88 -15.62
C SER A 161 -10.02 6.78 -14.62
N ASN A 162 -9.33 7.27 -13.58
CA ASN A 162 -9.89 8.18 -12.60
C ASN A 162 -11.09 7.60 -11.85
N GLN A 163 -10.96 6.35 -11.39
CA GLN A 163 -12.05 5.58 -10.79
C GLN A 163 -11.57 4.81 -9.55
N ILE A 164 -12.53 4.42 -8.73
CA ILE A 164 -12.37 3.38 -7.72
C ILE A 164 -13.12 2.13 -8.22
N GLY A 165 -12.40 1.02 -8.29
CA GLY A 165 -12.96 -0.28 -8.65
C GLY A 165 -13.34 -1.09 -7.41
N ARG A 166 -14.35 -1.92 -7.55
CA ARG A 166 -14.82 -2.89 -6.56
C ARG A 166 -15.04 -4.23 -7.26
N ILE A 167 -14.46 -5.30 -6.74
CA ILE A 167 -14.65 -6.66 -7.27
C ILE A 167 -15.20 -7.58 -6.17
N THR A 168 -16.26 -8.30 -6.49
CA THR A 168 -16.83 -9.31 -5.57
C THR A 168 -15.95 -10.55 -5.55
N MET A 169 -16.15 -11.43 -4.56
CA MET A 169 -15.45 -12.72 -4.49
C MET A 169 -15.81 -13.66 -5.67
N LEU A 170 -16.86 -13.32 -6.44
CA LEU A 170 -17.26 -14.03 -7.66
C LEU A 170 -16.65 -13.44 -8.94
N GLY A 171 -15.91 -12.31 -8.82
CA GLY A 171 -15.25 -11.67 -9.97
C GLY A 171 -16.09 -10.58 -10.66
N GLU A 172 -17.21 -10.16 -10.07
CA GLU A 172 -18.04 -9.09 -10.63
C GLU A 172 -17.43 -7.73 -10.29
N VAL A 173 -17.08 -6.95 -11.33
CA VAL A 173 -16.44 -5.62 -11.20
C VAL A 173 -17.48 -4.52 -11.30
N THR A 174 -17.38 -3.55 -10.38
CA THR A 174 -18.14 -2.28 -10.39
C THR A 174 -17.18 -1.12 -10.26
N ASN A 175 -17.38 -0.05 -11.04
CA ASN A 175 -16.49 1.10 -11.07
C ASN A 175 -17.24 2.37 -10.65
N TYR A 176 -16.57 3.25 -9.90
CA TYR A 176 -17.08 4.54 -9.41
C TYR A 176 -16.18 5.66 -9.91
N ILE A 177 -16.75 6.54 -10.75
CA ILE A 177 -16.01 7.69 -11.32
C ILE A 177 -15.80 8.75 -10.24
N LEU A 178 -14.58 9.26 -10.11
CA LEU A 178 -14.26 10.34 -9.18
C LEU A 178 -14.81 11.68 -9.67
N PRO A 179 -15.34 12.53 -8.77
CA PRO A 179 -15.83 13.87 -9.12
C PRO A 179 -14.72 14.77 -9.67
N THR A 180 -13.53 14.72 -9.08
CA THR A 180 -12.36 15.46 -9.54
C THR A 180 -11.75 14.78 -10.75
N LYS A 181 -11.61 15.52 -11.86
CA LYS A 181 -10.97 15.00 -13.08
C LYS A 181 -9.46 14.86 -12.90
N HIS A 182 -8.89 13.81 -13.49
CA HIS A 182 -7.44 13.52 -13.46
C HIS A 182 -6.86 13.39 -12.07
N ALA A 183 -7.68 13.03 -11.08
CA ALA A 183 -7.29 12.89 -9.68
C ALA A 183 -6.13 11.90 -9.48
N GLY A 184 -6.05 10.87 -10.30
CA GLY A 184 -5.01 9.85 -10.23
C GLY A 184 -5.03 9.11 -8.89
N PRO A 185 -6.10 8.35 -8.55
CA PRO A 185 -6.18 7.67 -7.27
C PRO A 185 -5.08 6.60 -7.15
N VAL A 186 -4.44 6.55 -5.97
CA VAL A 186 -3.37 5.57 -5.66
C VAL A 186 -3.65 4.84 -4.35
N GLY A 187 -3.02 5.15 -3.23
CA GLY A 187 -3.22 4.46 -1.97
C GLY A 187 -4.69 4.38 -1.55
N ILE A 188 -5.14 3.22 -1.06
CA ILE A 188 -6.49 2.98 -0.56
C ILE A 188 -6.47 2.12 0.69
N THR A 189 -7.34 2.41 1.65
CA THR A 189 -7.49 1.66 2.90
C THR A 189 -8.94 1.62 3.38
N SER A 190 -9.29 0.63 4.20
CA SER A 190 -10.55 0.61 4.93
C SER A 190 -10.46 1.56 6.14
N GLY A 191 -11.42 2.47 6.23
CA GLY A 191 -11.53 3.42 7.33
C GLY A 191 -12.28 2.86 8.54
N PRO A 192 -12.18 3.53 9.70
CA PRO A 192 -12.87 3.11 10.93
C PRO A 192 -14.37 3.42 10.93
N ASP A 193 -14.89 3.95 9.84
CA ASP A 193 -16.27 4.37 9.57
C ASP A 193 -16.96 3.52 8.49
N ASP A 194 -16.44 2.30 8.26
CA ASP A 194 -16.92 1.34 7.26
C ASP A 194 -16.96 1.92 5.82
N ALA A 195 -16.10 2.90 5.53
CA ALA A 195 -15.86 3.44 4.19
C ALA A 195 -14.44 3.14 3.73
N LEU A 196 -14.19 3.29 2.43
CA LEU A 196 -12.85 3.26 1.87
C LEU A 196 -12.32 4.70 1.81
N TRP A 197 -11.04 4.87 2.17
CA TRP A 197 -10.34 6.13 2.07
C TRP A 197 -9.15 5.98 1.12
N PHE A 198 -8.96 6.94 0.24
CA PHE A 198 -7.92 6.87 -0.80
C PHE A 198 -7.26 8.24 -1.01
N VAL A 199 -6.13 8.24 -1.66
CA VAL A 199 -5.40 9.46 -1.97
C VAL A 199 -5.46 9.76 -3.48
N GLU A 200 -5.53 11.05 -3.83
CA GLU A 200 -5.57 11.58 -5.19
C GLU A 200 -4.26 12.33 -5.46
N ILE A 201 -3.28 11.60 -6.03
CA ILE A 201 -1.89 12.08 -6.12
C ILE A 201 -1.71 13.32 -7.00
N ASN A 202 -2.53 13.47 -8.05
CA ASN A 202 -2.40 14.58 -8.99
C ASN A 202 -3.15 15.85 -8.55
N GLU A 203 -4.23 15.70 -7.78
CA GLU A 203 -5.13 16.80 -7.43
C GLU A 203 -5.07 17.18 -5.95
N ASN A 204 -4.07 16.63 -5.24
CA ASN A 204 -3.76 17.05 -3.87
C ASN A 204 -4.92 16.87 -2.91
N LYS A 205 -5.60 15.70 -2.97
CA LYS A 205 -6.79 15.42 -2.17
C LYS A 205 -6.75 14.06 -1.48
N ILE A 206 -7.58 13.95 -0.45
CA ILE A 206 -7.99 12.69 0.16
C ILE A 206 -9.43 12.43 -0.26
N GLY A 207 -9.70 11.26 -0.85
CA GLY A 207 -11.03 10.81 -1.18
C GLY A 207 -11.58 9.82 -0.15
N ARG A 208 -12.88 9.80 0.00
CA ARG A 208 -13.65 8.83 0.81
C ARG A 208 -14.81 8.32 -0.01
N ILE A 209 -14.99 6.99 -0.06
CA ILE A 209 -16.12 6.35 -0.73
C ILE A 209 -16.82 5.37 0.21
N THR A 210 -18.13 5.48 0.34
CA THR A 210 -18.93 4.47 1.06
C THR A 210 -19.05 3.20 0.23
N THR A 211 -19.37 2.08 0.86
CA THR A 211 -19.62 0.81 0.14
C THR A 211 -20.82 0.87 -0.81
N SER A 212 -21.68 1.89 -0.67
CA SER A 212 -22.78 2.19 -1.60
C SER A 212 -22.37 3.13 -2.77
N GLY A 213 -21.11 3.62 -2.80
CA GLY A 213 -20.60 4.45 -3.89
C GLY A 213 -20.71 5.96 -3.69
N THR A 214 -21.07 6.45 -2.50
CA THR A 214 -21.09 7.91 -2.22
C THR A 214 -19.68 8.40 -1.96
N ILE A 215 -19.20 9.38 -2.77
CA ILE A 215 -17.84 9.93 -2.72
C ILE A 215 -17.83 11.31 -2.06
N SER A 216 -16.82 11.55 -1.24
CA SER A 216 -16.47 12.86 -0.65
C SER A 216 -14.96 13.09 -0.83
N GLU A 217 -14.55 14.34 -1.05
CA GLU A 217 -13.15 14.71 -1.28
C GLU A 217 -12.73 15.86 -0.35
N TYR A 218 -11.48 15.83 0.12
CA TYR A 218 -10.90 16.80 1.05
C TYR A 218 -9.56 17.31 0.51
N THR A 219 -9.41 18.60 0.35
CA THR A 219 -8.17 19.21 -0.17
C THR A 219 -7.09 19.23 0.91
N ILE A 220 -5.89 18.76 0.58
CA ILE A 220 -4.70 18.84 1.40
C ILE A 220 -4.21 20.31 1.40
N PRO A 221 -3.88 20.91 2.58
CA PRO A 221 -3.48 22.31 2.65
C PRO A 221 -2.19 22.65 1.89
N THR A 222 -1.16 21.78 1.99
CA THR A 222 0.10 21.97 1.30
C THR A 222 -0.06 21.67 -0.20
N ALA A 223 0.29 22.63 -1.05
CA ALA A 223 0.25 22.46 -2.50
C ALA A 223 1.29 21.44 -2.99
N ASN A 224 0.93 20.65 -3.99
CA ASN A 224 1.79 19.61 -4.57
C ASN A 224 2.27 18.56 -3.54
N ALA A 225 1.46 18.28 -2.52
CA ALA A 225 1.78 17.27 -1.50
C ALA A 225 1.97 15.87 -2.10
N ARG A 226 1.34 15.58 -3.23
CA ARG A 226 1.40 14.27 -3.92
C ARG A 226 1.21 13.10 -2.93
N PRO A 227 0.03 12.98 -2.32
CA PRO A 227 -0.24 11.93 -1.36
C PRO A 227 -0.10 10.57 -2.03
N HIS A 228 0.55 9.58 -1.34
CA HIS A 228 0.87 8.31 -1.97
C HIS A 228 0.21 7.09 -1.32
N ALA A 229 0.35 6.91 -0.01
CA ALA A 229 -0.26 5.81 0.73
C ALA A 229 -1.06 6.33 1.92
N ILE A 230 -2.02 5.52 2.42
CA ILE A 230 -2.94 5.91 3.48
C ILE A 230 -3.28 4.69 4.36
N VAL A 231 -3.41 4.91 5.68
CA VAL A 231 -3.72 3.87 6.66
C VAL A 231 -4.60 4.42 7.78
N THR A 232 -5.40 3.57 8.41
CA THR A 232 -6.10 3.89 9.65
C THR A 232 -5.12 3.88 10.83
N GLY A 233 -5.04 4.98 11.58
CA GLY A 233 -4.16 5.14 12.71
C GLY A 233 -4.76 4.73 14.07
N PRO A 234 -3.96 4.77 15.15
CA PRO A 234 -4.37 4.33 16.49
C PRO A 234 -5.43 5.24 17.12
N ASP A 235 -5.54 6.46 16.64
CA ASP A 235 -6.49 7.49 17.07
C ASP A 235 -7.79 7.54 16.25
N ARG A 236 -8.01 6.50 15.41
CA ARG A 236 -9.14 6.40 14.48
C ARG A 236 -9.19 7.52 13.43
N ALA A 237 -8.09 8.22 13.18
CA ALA A 237 -7.90 9.09 12.02
C ALA A 237 -7.21 8.31 10.90
N LEU A 238 -7.26 8.84 9.66
CA LEU A 238 -6.44 8.33 8.58
C LEU A 238 -5.11 9.09 8.57
N TRP A 239 -4.03 8.35 8.32
CA TRP A 239 -2.68 8.88 8.20
C TRP A 239 -2.15 8.56 6.81
N PHE A 240 -1.49 9.50 6.16
CA PHE A 240 -1.04 9.35 4.79
C PHE A 240 0.33 9.98 4.57
N THR A 241 1.05 9.42 3.60
CA THR A 241 2.35 9.96 3.17
C THR A 241 2.14 11.05 2.13
N GLU A 242 2.94 12.11 2.20
CA GLU A 242 2.99 13.20 1.24
C GLU A 242 4.38 13.21 0.59
N TRP A 243 4.51 12.42 -0.48
CA TRP A 243 5.77 12.24 -1.20
C TRP A 243 6.34 13.56 -1.73
N GLY A 244 5.48 14.44 -2.27
CA GLY A 244 5.91 15.69 -2.89
C GLY A 244 6.26 16.81 -1.91
N SER A 245 5.73 16.77 -0.67
CA SER A 245 5.95 17.82 0.34
C SER A 245 6.82 17.37 1.52
N ASN A 246 7.29 16.13 1.53
CA ASN A 246 8.13 15.58 2.59
C ASN A 246 7.45 15.59 3.96
N GLN A 247 6.17 15.18 4.01
CA GLN A 247 5.34 15.24 5.23
C GLN A 247 4.56 13.94 5.45
N ILE A 248 4.07 13.78 6.67
CA ILE A 248 3.03 12.83 7.03
C ILE A 248 1.76 13.62 7.32
N GLY A 249 0.71 13.36 6.56
CA GLY A 249 -0.59 13.96 6.75
C GLY A 249 -1.49 13.11 7.66
N ARG A 250 -2.42 13.76 8.37
CA ARG A 250 -3.44 13.14 9.20
C ARG A 250 -4.79 13.79 8.89
N ILE A 251 -5.82 12.99 8.61
CA ILE A 251 -7.19 13.48 8.40
C ILE A 251 -8.16 12.81 9.38
N THR A 252 -8.97 13.61 10.07
CA THR A 252 -10.05 13.10 10.94
C THR A 252 -11.27 12.69 10.10
N MET A 253 -12.19 11.93 10.71
CA MET A 253 -13.48 11.58 10.10
C MET A 253 -14.35 12.80 9.72
N GLN A 254 -14.06 13.98 10.27
CA GLN A 254 -14.73 15.24 9.95
C GLN A 254 -14.01 16.04 8.86
N GLY A 255 -12.94 15.48 8.25
CA GLY A 255 -12.19 16.09 7.16
C GLY A 255 -11.14 17.13 7.61
N LYS A 256 -10.84 17.23 8.92
CA LYS A 256 -9.77 18.13 9.39
C LYS A 256 -8.40 17.50 9.11
N ILE A 257 -7.60 18.17 8.29
CA ILE A 257 -6.22 17.77 7.94
C ILE A 257 -5.21 18.48 8.82
N THR A 258 -4.16 17.78 9.21
CA THR A 258 -2.98 18.27 9.90
C THR A 258 -1.75 17.58 9.27
N GLU A 259 -0.70 18.35 9.04
CA GLU A 259 0.51 17.89 8.34
C GLU A 259 1.72 18.00 9.27
N TYR A 260 2.65 17.06 9.19
CA TYR A 260 3.85 16.94 10.03
C TYR A 260 5.08 16.73 9.17
N LEU A 261 6.03 17.66 9.24
CA LEU A 261 7.28 17.59 8.45
C LEU A 261 8.15 16.43 8.92
N ILE A 262 8.67 15.66 7.96
CA ILE A 262 9.67 14.62 8.19
C ILE A 262 11.02 15.30 8.41
N PRO A 263 11.83 14.92 9.44
CA PRO A 263 13.10 15.60 9.75
C PRO A 263 14.13 15.54 8.62
N THR A 264 14.27 14.37 7.96
CA THR A 264 15.14 14.22 6.80
C THR A 264 14.56 14.93 5.59
N GLN A 265 15.32 15.79 4.94
CA GLN A 265 14.90 16.46 3.69
C GLN A 265 14.91 15.47 2.52
N ASN A 266 13.92 15.58 1.64
CA ASN A 266 13.73 14.69 0.49
C ASN A 266 13.69 13.20 0.91
N ALA A 267 12.98 12.91 1.98
CA ALA A 267 12.80 11.55 2.50
C ALA A 267 12.02 10.66 1.51
N GLU A 268 11.21 11.26 0.65
CA GLU A 268 10.36 10.55 -0.32
C GLU A 268 9.53 9.43 0.35
N PRO A 269 8.59 9.79 1.25
CA PRO A 269 7.80 8.79 1.98
C PRO A 269 6.81 8.09 1.06
N HIS A 270 6.83 6.74 1.02
CA HIS A 270 5.95 5.90 0.21
C HIS A 270 4.96 5.11 1.07
N GLY A 271 5.27 3.88 1.43
CA GLY A 271 4.40 3.02 2.22
C GLY A 271 4.23 3.51 3.65
N ILE A 272 3.04 3.27 4.25
CA ILE A 272 2.68 3.65 5.61
C ILE A 272 1.85 2.56 6.27
N VAL A 273 2.07 2.30 7.56
CA VAL A 273 1.36 1.26 8.31
C VAL A 273 1.21 1.63 9.78
N LEU A 274 0.16 1.13 10.44
CA LEU A 274 0.07 1.10 11.90
C LEU A 274 0.93 -0.07 12.41
N GLY A 275 1.99 0.26 13.13
CA GLY A 275 2.93 -0.72 13.65
C GLY A 275 2.39 -1.48 14.87
N PRO A 276 3.05 -2.60 15.23
CA PRO A 276 2.63 -3.46 16.33
C PRO A 276 2.77 -2.79 17.72
N ASP A 277 3.52 -1.69 17.79
CA ASP A 277 3.71 -0.85 18.98
C ASP A 277 2.72 0.34 19.08
N GLY A 278 1.75 0.40 18.16
CA GLY A 278 0.75 1.46 18.09
C GLY A 278 1.25 2.78 17.48
N ALA A 279 2.50 2.84 16.99
CA ALA A 279 3.01 3.99 16.24
C ALA A 279 2.69 3.86 14.74
N ILE A 280 2.74 4.96 14.02
CA ILE A 280 2.69 4.99 12.55
C ILE A 280 4.11 4.82 12.04
N TRP A 281 4.31 3.83 11.17
CA TRP A 281 5.58 3.56 10.53
C TRP A 281 5.49 3.79 9.03
N PHE A 282 6.54 4.31 8.42
CA PHE A 282 6.56 4.63 6.99
C PHE A 282 7.93 4.39 6.37
N ALA A 283 7.92 4.02 5.10
CA ALA A 283 9.13 3.80 4.31
C ALA A 283 9.58 5.12 3.67
N GLU A 284 10.86 5.46 3.82
CA GLU A 284 11.49 6.62 3.23
C GLU A 284 12.50 6.16 2.18
N GLU A 285 12.29 6.49 0.90
CA GLU A 285 13.14 5.99 -0.21
C GLU A 285 14.61 6.44 -0.07
N CYS A 286 14.86 7.46 0.75
CA CYS A 286 16.21 7.93 1.14
C CYS A 286 16.96 6.96 2.07
N ASN A 287 16.57 5.68 2.10
CA ASN A 287 17.21 4.60 2.85
C ASN A 287 16.91 4.61 4.36
N LYS A 288 15.69 5.00 4.75
CA LYS A 288 15.26 5.05 6.15
C LYS A 288 13.89 4.41 6.35
N ILE A 289 13.61 4.07 7.60
CA ILE A 289 12.26 3.76 8.07
C ILE A 289 11.90 4.79 9.15
N GLY A 290 10.83 5.53 8.92
CA GLY A 290 10.31 6.53 9.85
C GLY A 290 9.31 5.92 10.81
N ARG A 291 9.25 6.46 12.04
CA ARG A 291 8.31 6.08 13.11
C ARG A 291 7.72 7.34 13.76
N LEU A 292 6.41 7.52 13.63
CA LEU A 292 5.68 8.63 14.24
C LEU A 292 4.87 8.13 15.44
N SER A 293 5.15 8.66 16.61
CA SER A 293 4.42 8.39 17.86
C SER A 293 3.52 9.56 18.24
N LEU A 294 2.34 9.27 18.77
CA LEU A 294 1.47 10.25 19.42
C LEU A 294 1.95 10.47 20.87
N LEU A 295 2.02 11.74 21.31
CA LEU A 295 2.46 12.15 22.65
C LEU A 295 1.27 12.54 23.54
#